data_53913c999abfadee32643ddaf5028ee0
#
_entry.id   53913c999abfadee32643ddaf5028ee0
#
_cell.length_a   1.000
_cell.length_b   1.000
_cell.length_c   1.000
_cell.angle_alpha   90.00
_cell.angle_beta   90.00
_cell.angle_gamma   90.00
#
_symmetry.space_group_name_H-M   'P 1'
#
loop_
_entity.id
_entity.type
_entity.pdbx_description
1 polymer ?
#
loop_
_entity_poly.entity_id
_entity_poly.type
_entity_poly.pdbx_seq_one_letter_code
_entity_poly.pdbx_strand_id
1 'polypeptide(L)'
;MAFFTANSYSQMFEVGAFAGGANFIGDVGKTNYILPNTPVGGLIAKWNRSPRHALRLSLLYAEISADDEKSNDTRRQQRGYSFDNTIAEASLGLEFNFFEFDLSEPQPQSTPYLYTGITYFRADHLWLKNGRANNLVNEGTNWDFAIPMVMGYKEAITESIIGAIEIGARYTFSDNLDGSWPEELLDRREPTAEFGNRNTNDWYVFTGISFTFTFGRKPCYSF
;
A
#
# COMPACT_ATOMS: atom_id res chain seq x y z
N MET A 1 -25.26 33.94 -23.89
CA MET A 1 -25.54 33.41 -22.53
C MET A 1 -25.53 31.89 -22.63
N ALA A 2 -24.38 31.24 -22.37
CA ALA A 2 -24.25 29.77 -22.50
C ALA A 2 -24.67 29.14 -21.18
N PHE A 3 -25.79 28.43 -21.19
CA PHE A 3 -26.19 27.59 -20.06
C PHE A 3 -25.27 26.36 -20.02
N PHE A 4 -24.34 26.36 -19.09
CA PHE A 4 -23.66 25.13 -18.67
C PHE A 4 -24.70 24.26 -17.95
N THR A 5 -25.27 23.29 -18.64
CA THR A 5 -25.98 22.20 -17.99
C THR A 5 -24.96 21.37 -17.22
N ALA A 6 -24.82 21.63 -15.92
CA ALA A 6 -24.07 20.75 -15.02
C ALA A 6 -24.85 19.43 -14.96
N ASN A 7 -24.37 18.41 -15.65
CA ASN A 7 -24.85 17.05 -15.48
C ASN A 7 -24.57 16.68 -14.02
N SER A 8 -25.63 16.67 -13.20
CA SER A 8 -25.56 16.26 -11.80
C SER A 8 -25.47 14.73 -11.78
N TYR A 9 -24.27 14.21 -11.97
CA TYR A 9 -24.02 12.80 -11.72
C TYR A 9 -24.22 12.53 -10.22
N SER A 10 -25.05 11.55 -9.90
CA SER A 10 -25.20 11.09 -8.52
C SER A 10 -23.85 10.60 -8.03
N GLN A 11 -23.27 11.33 -7.10
CA GLN A 11 -21.99 10.98 -6.51
C GLN A 11 -22.22 9.82 -5.55
N MET A 12 -21.72 8.64 -5.87
CA MET A 12 -21.73 7.51 -4.97
C MET A 12 -20.41 7.42 -4.23
N PHE A 13 -20.53 7.28 -2.93
CA PHE A 13 -19.40 7.04 -2.03
C PHE A 13 -19.36 5.58 -1.66
N GLU A 14 -18.17 5.08 -1.47
CA GLU A 14 -17.91 3.77 -0.86
C GLU A 14 -17.06 3.96 0.37
N VAL A 15 -17.39 3.23 1.42
CA VAL A 15 -16.54 3.10 2.61
C VAL A 15 -16.46 1.64 2.99
N GLY A 16 -15.28 1.18 3.36
CA GLY A 16 -15.08 -0.20 3.73
C GLY A 16 -13.74 -0.47 4.36
N ALA A 17 -13.42 -1.74 4.48
CA ALA A 17 -12.21 -2.22 5.10
C ALA A 17 -11.40 -3.07 4.13
N PHE A 18 -10.09 -3.07 4.35
CA PHE A 18 -9.11 -3.92 3.71
C PHE A 18 -8.45 -4.82 4.76
N ALA A 19 -8.24 -6.08 4.41
CA ALA A 19 -7.48 -7.02 5.22
C ALA A 19 -6.65 -7.94 4.33
N GLY A 20 -5.44 -8.24 4.75
CA GLY A 20 -4.53 -9.07 3.95
C GLY A 20 -3.20 -9.32 4.61
N GLY A 21 -2.20 -9.55 3.78
CA GLY A 21 -0.82 -9.71 4.22
C GLY A 21 0.12 -8.76 3.50
N ALA A 22 1.19 -8.42 4.19
CA ALA A 22 2.27 -7.58 3.71
C ALA A 22 3.55 -8.40 3.52
N ASN A 23 4.41 -7.96 2.62
CA ASN A 23 5.78 -8.43 2.50
C ASN A 23 6.71 -7.29 2.08
N PHE A 24 7.95 -7.38 2.52
CA PHE A 24 9.04 -6.46 2.20
C PHE A 24 9.85 -6.97 1.00
N ILE A 25 10.38 -6.05 0.20
CA ILE A 25 11.30 -6.30 -0.91
C ILE A 25 12.39 -5.24 -0.88
N GLY A 26 13.59 -5.66 -0.53
CA GLY A 26 14.76 -4.79 -0.41
C GLY A 26 16.03 -5.59 -0.22
N ASP A 27 16.93 -5.06 0.58
CA ASP A 27 18.25 -5.64 0.78
C ASP A 27 18.27 -6.82 1.76
N VAL A 28 17.19 -7.07 2.50
CA VAL A 28 17.04 -8.11 3.50
C VAL A 28 16.01 -9.16 3.08
N GLY A 29 16.28 -10.41 3.41
CA GLY A 29 15.33 -11.52 3.26
C GLY A 29 15.20 -12.04 1.84
N LYS A 30 14.01 -12.53 1.52
CA LYS A 30 13.67 -13.07 0.20
C LYS A 30 13.31 -11.97 -0.78
N THR A 31 13.67 -12.15 -2.03
CA THR A 31 13.33 -11.23 -3.13
C THR A 31 12.03 -11.59 -3.87
N ASN A 32 11.14 -12.34 -3.22
CA ASN A 32 9.86 -12.71 -3.82
C ASN A 32 8.91 -11.51 -3.80
N TYR A 33 8.34 -11.16 -4.96
CA TYR A 33 7.45 -10.01 -5.09
C TYR A 33 6.12 -10.18 -4.34
N ILE A 34 5.61 -11.41 -4.25
CA ILE A 34 4.33 -11.71 -3.60
C ILE A 34 4.55 -12.88 -2.66
N LEU A 35 4.82 -12.59 -1.41
CA LEU A 35 4.96 -13.60 -0.36
C LEU A 35 4.54 -12.99 0.98
N PRO A 36 3.23 -12.69 1.17
CA PRO A 36 2.76 -12.06 2.39
C PRO A 36 3.12 -12.92 3.61
N ASN A 37 3.80 -12.31 4.58
CA ASN A 37 4.31 -12.96 5.79
C ASN A 37 3.86 -12.26 7.08
N THR A 38 3.32 -11.06 6.97
CA THR A 38 2.85 -10.25 8.10
C THR A 38 1.45 -9.70 7.80
N PRO A 39 0.64 -9.35 8.81
CA PRO A 39 -0.70 -8.84 8.59
C PRO A 39 -0.72 -7.39 8.14
N VAL A 40 -1.74 -7.03 7.36
CA VAL A 40 -2.12 -5.66 7.03
C VAL A 40 -3.62 -5.50 7.11
N GLY A 41 -4.08 -4.35 7.60
CA GLY A 41 -5.49 -4.01 7.65
C GLY A 41 -5.74 -2.52 7.70
N GLY A 42 -6.95 -2.11 7.36
CA GLY A 42 -7.34 -0.71 7.46
C GLY A 42 -8.62 -0.36 6.74
N LEU A 43 -8.78 0.92 6.44
CA LEU A 43 -10.01 1.50 5.90
C LEU A 43 -9.77 2.06 4.49
N ILE A 44 -10.81 1.97 3.68
CA ILE A 44 -10.85 2.52 2.32
C ILE A 44 -12.10 3.37 2.19
N ALA A 45 -11.94 4.56 1.60
CA ALA A 45 -13.05 5.40 1.17
C ALA A 45 -12.87 5.75 -0.31
N LYS A 46 -13.96 5.68 -1.09
CA LYS A 46 -13.93 6.01 -2.51
C LYS A 46 -15.04 6.99 -2.85
N TRP A 47 -14.72 7.87 -3.79
CA TRP A 47 -15.67 8.76 -4.43
C TRP A 47 -15.72 8.45 -5.92
N ASN A 48 -16.78 7.75 -6.34
CA ASN A 48 -17.00 7.34 -7.73
C ASN A 48 -17.49 8.51 -8.56
N ARG A 49 -16.58 9.11 -9.32
CA ARG A 49 -16.91 10.26 -10.18
C ARG A 49 -17.52 9.85 -11.52
N SER A 50 -17.26 8.63 -11.95
CA SER A 50 -17.81 8.04 -13.18
C SER A 50 -17.73 6.52 -13.08
N PRO A 51 -18.40 5.76 -13.97
CA PRO A 51 -18.27 4.31 -14.01
C PRO A 51 -16.84 3.80 -14.18
N ARG A 52 -15.93 4.67 -14.68
CA ARG A 52 -14.53 4.30 -14.94
C ARG A 52 -13.50 4.91 -13.98
N HIS A 53 -13.87 5.94 -13.22
CA HIS A 53 -12.92 6.67 -12.38
C HIS A 53 -13.46 6.92 -10.98
N ALA A 54 -12.66 6.57 -9.97
CA ALA A 54 -12.92 6.90 -8.59
C ALA A 54 -11.70 7.56 -7.93
N LEU A 55 -11.92 8.53 -7.07
CA LEU A 55 -10.90 8.98 -6.12
C LEU A 55 -10.94 8.04 -4.93
N ARG A 56 -9.78 7.52 -4.54
CA ARG A 56 -9.64 6.59 -3.41
C ARG A 56 -8.70 7.16 -2.35
N LEU A 57 -9.18 7.12 -1.10
CA LEU A 57 -8.41 7.33 0.11
C LEU A 57 -8.27 5.98 0.83
N SER A 58 -7.07 5.61 1.23
CA SER A 58 -6.81 4.41 2.03
C SER A 58 -6.01 4.78 3.27
N LEU A 59 -6.38 4.23 4.41
CA LEU A 59 -5.66 4.34 5.68
C LEU A 59 -5.34 2.92 6.13
N LEU A 60 -4.08 2.51 6.02
CA LEU A 60 -3.66 1.14 6.29
C LEU A 60 -2.59 1.10 7.38
N TYR A 61 -2.65 0.04 8.16
CA TYR A 61 -1.67 -0.32 9.17
C TYR A 61 -1.14 -1.72 8.89
N ALA A 62 0.16 -1.87 8.85
CA ALA A 62 0.84 -3.11 8.49
C ALA A 62 2.10 -3.31 9.33
N GLU A 63 2.45 -4.57 9.50
CA GLU A 63 3.81 -4.97 9.89
C GLU A 63 4.53 -5.46 8.63
N ILE A 64 5.81 -5.16 8.50
CA ILE A 64 6.70 -5.73 7.50
C ILE A 64 7.87 -6.40 8.20
N SER A 65 8.27 -7.55 7.71
CA SER A 65 9.34 -8.35 8.31
C SER A 65 10.14 -9.03 7.20
N ALA A 66 11.44 -9.10 7.39
CA ALA A 66 12.31 -9.89 6.53
C ALA A 66 13.42 -10.55 7.33
N ASP A 67 13.86 -11.72 6.84
CA ASP A 67 14.81 -12.59 7.51
C ASP A 67 15.77 -13.19 6.47
N ASP A 68 17.05 -12.89 6.63
CA ASP A 68 18.12 -13.34 5.74
C ASP A 68 18.34 -14.85 5.78
N GLU A 69 18.08 -15.50 6.90
CA GLU A 69 18.20 -16.97 7.01
C GLU A 69 17.23 -17.68 6.05
N LYS A 70 16.10 -17.04 5.74
CA LYS A 70 15.10 -17.55 4.80
C LYS A 70 15.38 -17.17 3.34
N SER A 71 16.43 -16.39 3.07
CA SER A 71 16.80 -15.96 1.73
C SER A 71 17.33 -17.12 0.86
N ASN A 72 17.22 -16.97 -0.44
CA ASN A 72 17.85 -17.88 -1.41
C ASN A 72 19.28 -17.46 -1.77
N ASP A 73 19.76 -16.29 -1.28
CA ASP A 73 21.12 -15.79 -1.51
C ASP A 73 22.04 -16.19 -0.33
N THR A 74 23.10 -16.94 -0.66
CA THR A 74 24.08 -17.42 0.34
C THR A 74 24.75 -16.29 1.13
N ARG A 75 24.96 -15.11 0.52
CA ARG A 75 25.55 -13.95 1.21
C ARG A 75 24.60 -13.38 2.25
N ARG A 76 23.30 -13.31 1.95
CA ARG A 76 22.27 -12.91 2.92
C ARG A 76 22.19 -13.92 4.06
N GLN A 77 22.17 -15.22 3.76
CA GLN A 77 22.19 -16.28 4.79
C GLN A 77 23.43 -16.18 5.72
N GLN A 78 24.60 -15.87 5.18
CA GLN A 78 25.82 -15.67 5.98
C GLN A 78 25.77 -14.42 6.85
N ARG A 79 25.05 -13.37 6.42
CA ARG A 79 24.82 -12.16 7.21
C ARG A 79 23.87 -12.42 8.38
N GLY A 80 22.80 -13.22 8.16
CA GLY A 80 21.86 -13.65 9.18
C GLY A 80 21.12 -12.49 9.86
N TYR A 81 20.79 -11.44 9.11
CA TYR A 81 20.09 -10.27 9.60
C TYR A 81 18.59 -10.45 9.48
N SER A 82 17.83 -9.97 10.45
CA SER A 82 16.37 -9.91 10.41
C SER A 82 15.87 -8.62 11.03
N PHE A 83 14.74 -8.14 10.53
CA PHE A 83 14.05 -6.97 11.08
C PHE A 83 12.54 -7.13 11.04
N ASP A 84 11.88 -6.42 11.93
CA ASP A 84 10.45 -6.16 11.96
C ASP A 84 10.25 -4.64 12.00
N ASN A 85 9.34 -4.13 11.19
CA ASN A 85 9.02 -2.71 11.13
C ASN A 85 7.51 -2.52 11.01
N THR A 86 7.00 -1.42 11.57
CA THR A 86 5.60 -1.07 11.56
C THR A 86 5.34 0.07 10.59
N ILE A 87 4.39 -0.10 9.68
CA ILE A 87 3.98 0.91 8.72
C ILE A 87 2.56 1.36 9.00
N ALA A 88 2.36 2.67 9.13
CA ALA A 88 1.06 3.32 9.09
C ALA A 88 1.02 4.25 7.87
N GLU A 89 0.14 3.97 6.91
CA GLU A 89 0.06 4.75 5.66
C GLU A 89 -1.29 5.42 5.46
N ALA A 90 -1.24 6.62 4.87
CA ALA A 90 -2.38 7.30 4.27
C ALA A 90 -2.10 7.49 2.77
N SER A 91 -2.96 6.98 1.91
CA SER A 91 -2.79 7.00 0.46
C SER A 91 -3.98 7.65 -0.21
N LEU A 92 -3.72 8.61 -1.11
CA LEU A 92 -4.74 9.30 -1.90
C LEU A 92 -4.39 9.19 -3.38
N GLY A 93 -5.36 8.77 -4.20
CA GLY A 93 -5.10 8.61 -5.62
C GLY A 93 -6.33 8.32 -6.46
N LEU A 94 -6.08 7.93 -7.70
CA LEU A 94 -7.08 7.62 -8.70
C LEU A 94 -7.16 6.12 -8.92
N GLU A 95 -8.38 5.59 -8.84
CA GLU A 95 -8.72 4.23 -9.26
C GLU A 95 -9.37 4.29 -10.65
N PHE A 96 -8.85 3.49 -11.58
CA PHE A 96 -9.34 3.38 -12.95
C PHE A 96 -9.90 1.97 -13.19
N ASN A 97 -11.17 1.89 -13.61
CA ASN A 97 -11.86 0.66 -13.97
C ASN A 97 -11.72 0.37 -15.48
N PHE A 98 -11.30 -0.82 -15.84
CA PHE A 98 -11.16 -1.22 -17.24
C PHE A 98 -12.51 -1.36 -17.95
N PHE A 99 -13.50 -1.89 -17.23
CA PHE A 99 -14.90 -1.93 -17.69
C PHE A 99 -15.73 -0.93 -16.91
N GLU A 100 -16.86 -0.52 -17.49
CA GLU A 100 -17.80 0.33 -16.79
C GLU A 100 -18.36 -0.38 -15.57
N PHE A 101 -18.31 0.30 -14.43
CA PHE A 101 -18.79 -0.19 -13.16
C PHE A 101 -19.75 0.85 -12.59
N ASP A 102 -21.04 0.72 -13.00
CA ASP A 102 -22.08 1.66 -12.64
C ASP A 102 -22.88 1.16 -11.44
N LEU A 103 -22.67 1.78 -10.29
CA LEU A 103 -23.32 1.45 -9.03
C LEU A 103 -24.83 1.73 -9.02
N SER A 104 -25.36 2.37 -10.05
CA SER A 104 -26.80 2.61 -10.20
C SER A 104 -27.55 1.46 -10.89
N GLU A 105 -26.82 0.59 -11.59
CA GLU A 105 -27.41 -0.55 -12.27
C GLU A 105 -27.53 -1.77 -11.34
N PRO A 106 -28.71 -2.43 -11.27
CA PRO A 106 -28.93 -3.56 -10.37
C PRO A 106 -28.33 -4.89 -10.86
N GLN A 107 -27.57 -4.88 -11.96
CA GLN A 107 -26.96 -6.10 -12.51
C GLN A 107 -25.64 -6.44 -11.85
N PRO A 108 -25.26 -7.72 -11.76
CA PRO A 108 -23.93 -8.12 -11.32
C PRO A 108 -22.88 -7.50 -12.23
N GLN A 109 -22.00 -6.69 -11.66
CA GLN A 109 -20.92 -6.03 -12.39
C GLN A 109 -19.57 -6.45 -11.78
N SER A 110 -18.61 -6.57 -12.64
CA SER A 110 -17.24 -6.84 -12.22
C SER A 110 -16.24 -6.16 -13.15
N THR A 111 -15.10 -5.74 -12.62
CA THR A 111 -14.06 -5.09 -13.41
C THR A 111 -12.68 -5.26 -12.79
N PRO A 112 -11.65 -5.51 -13.61
CA PRO A 112 -10.30 -5.24 -13.19
C PRO A 112 -10.11 -3.74 -13.01
N TYR A 113 -9.22 -3.35 -12.11
CA TYR A 113 -8.90 -1.94 -11.89
C TYR A 113 -7.42 -1.74 -11.57
N LEU A 114 -6.96 -0.53 -11.80
CA LEU A 114 -5.65 -0.03 -11.36
C LEU A 114 -5.87 1.15 -10.42
N TYR A 115 -5.01 1.24 -9.40
CA TYR A 115 -4.96 2.40 -8.52
C TYR A 115 -3.53 2.90 -8.40
N THR A 116 -3.37 4.21 -8.49
CA THR A 116 -2.10 4.90 -8.25
C THR A 116 -2.35 6.27 -7.63
N GLY A 117 -1.35 6.84 -6.99
CA GLY A 117 -1.45 8.12 -6.31
C GLY A 117 -0.21 8.46 -5.51
N ILE A 118 -0.42 9.07 -4.37
CA ILE A 118 0.63 9.41 -3.41
C ILE A 118 0.28 8.76 -2.08
N THR A 119 1.23 8.09 -1.48
CA THR A 119 1.18 7.54 -0.13
C THR A 119 2.12 8.34 0.76
N TYR A 120 1.63 8.78 1.90
CA TYR A 120 2.42 9.30 2.99
C TYR A 120 2.40 8.27 4.10
N PHE A 121 3.56 7.79 4.52
CA PHE A 121 3.65 6.71 5.50
C PHE A 121 4.62 7.05 6.62
N ARG A 122 4.37 6.43 7.76
CA ARG A 122 5.23 6.40 8.94
C ARG A 122 5.80 5.02 9.09
N ALA A 123 7.11 4.93 9.32
CA ALA A 123 7.82 3.71 9.66
C ALA A 123 8.74 3.93 10.86
N ASP A 124 9.10 2.86 11.55
CA ASP A 124 10.10 2.91 12.62
C ASP A 124 11.49 3.10 12.00
N HIS A 125 12.29 3.97 12.63
CA HIS A 125 13.64 4.25 12.22
C HIS A 125 14.61 3.23 12.83
N LEU A 126 15.04 2.28 12.01
CA LEU A 126 15.88 1.16 12.40
C LEU A 126 17.35 1.41 12.04
N TRP A 127 18.28 0.96 12.88
CA TRP A 127 19.70 0.96 12.56
C TRP A 127 20.48 -0.11 13.34
N LEU A 128 21.63 -0.53 12.81
CA LEU A 128 22.50 -1.53 13.43
C LEU A 128 23.60 -0.88 14.27
N LYS A 129 23.56 -1.13 15.57
CA LYS A 129 24.60 -0.66 16.48
C LYS A 129 25.81 -1.61 16.42
N ASN A 130 27.03 -1.04 16.21
CA ASN A 130 28.28 -1.77 16.14
C ASN A 130 28.38 -2.85 15.06
N GLY A 131 27.59 -2.76 14.00
CA GLY A 131 27.67 -3.70 12.88
C GLY A 131 27.30 -5.15 13.18
N ARG A 132 26.59 -5.40 14.26
CA ARG A 132 26.15 -6.76 14.63
C ARG A 132 24.67 -6.96 14.34
N ALA A 133 24.36 -8.01 13.62
CA ALA A 133 23.00 -8.38 13.24
C ALA A 133 22.00 -8.48 14.41
N ASN A 134 22.49 -8.70 15.64
CA ASN A 134 21.66 -8.85 16.85
C ASN A 134 21.49 -7.55 17.65
N ASN A 135 21.98 -6.41 17.18
CA ASN A 135 21.89 -5.12 17.88
C ASN A 135 21.09 -4.10 17.06
N LEU A 136 19.89 -4.47 16.63
CA LEU A 136 18.95 -3.57 16.02
C LEU A 136 18.41 -2.58 17.06
N VAL A 137 18.50 -1.29 16.78
CA VAL A 137 18.00 -0.22 17.64
C VAL A 137 16.90 0.52 16.89
N ASN A 138 15.80 0.78 17.58
CA ASN A 138 14.74 1.67 17.11
C ASN A 138 14.93 3.03 17.80
N GLU A 139 15.23 4.07 17.06
CA GLU A 139 15.42 5.45 17.56
C GLU A 139 14.26 6.39 17.14
N GLY A 140 13.04 5.90 17.11
CA GLY A 140 11.89 6.70 16.82
C GLY A 140 11.21 6.35 15.49
N THR A 141 10.61 7.33 14.85
CA THR A 141 9.81 7.10 13.64
C THR A 141 10.15 8.10 12.58
N ASN A 142 10.22 7.64 11.35
CA ASN A 142 10.41 8.49 10.18
C ASN A 142 9.13 8.56 9.35
N TRP A 143 8.96 9.68 8.63
CA TRP A 143 7.85 9.91 7.72
C TRP A 143 8.39 10.08 6.32
N ASP A 144 7.80 9.36 5.37
CA ASP A 144 8.26 9.42 4.00
C ASP A 144 7.11 9.23 3.01
N PHE A 145 7.42 9.35 1.73
CA PHE A 145 6.48 9.20 0.64
C PHE A 145 6.72 7.91 -0.15
N ALA A 146 5.64 7.39 -0.73
CA ALA A 146 5.69 6.28 -1.67
C ALA A 146 4.70 6.50 -2.81
N ILE A 147 4.93 5.80 -3.92
CA ILE A 147 3.98 5.72 -5.02
C ILE A 147 3.31 4.34 -4.97
N PRO A 148 2.00 4.29 -4.70
CA PRO A 148 1.25 3.05 -4.74
C PRO A 148 0.95 2.65 -6.19
N MET A 149 1.17 1.39 -6.50
CA MET A 149 0.83 0.74 -7.77
C MET A 149 0.00 -0.50 -7.43
N VAL A 150 -1.32 -0.37 -7.49
CA VAL A 150 -2.25 -1.43 -7.10
C VAL A 150 -3.00 -1.93 -8.33
N MET A 151 -3.08 -3.24 -8.44
CA MET A 151 -3.93 -3.94 -9.40
C MET A 151 -4.94 -4.77 -8.61
N GLY A 152 -6.19 -4.75 -9.03
CA GLY A 152 -7.23 -5.53 -8.40
C GLY A 152 -8.34 -5.94 -9.35
N TYR A 153 -9.21 -6.77 -8.83
CA TYR A 153 -10.45 -7.17 -9.47
C TYR A 153 -11.57 -7.00 -8.44
N LYS A 154 -12.63 -6.29 -8.82
CA LYS A 154 -13.77 -6.05 -7.96
C LYS A 154 -15.08 -6.52 -8.58
N GLU A 155 -16.01 -6.90 -7.72
CA GLU A 155 -17.33 -7.39 -8.09
C GLU A 155 -18.39 -6.84 -7.13
N ALA A 156 -19.54 -6.47 -7.68
CA ALA A 156 -20.74 -6.13 -6.90
C ALA A 156 -21.38 -7.42 -6.37
N ILE A 157 -21.16 -7.71 -5.09
CA ILE A 157 -21.73 -8.89 -4.41
C ILE A 157 -23.23 -8.69 -4.18
N THR A 158 -23.60 -7.48 -3.81
CA THR A 158 -24.99 -7.03 -3.68
C THR A 158 -25.13 -5.62 -4.25
N GLU A 159 -26.36 -5.07 -4.29
CA GLU A 159 -26.57 -3.67 -4.69
C GLU A 159 -25.81 -2.63 -3.86
N SER A 160 -25.33 -3.01 -2.67
CA SER A 160 -24.69 -2.09 -1.73
C SER A 160 -23.33 -2.56 -1.25
N ILE A 161 -22.91 -3.79 -1.56
CA ILE A 161 -21.63 -4.35 -1.11
C ILE A 161 -20.79 -4.74 -2.32
N ILE A 162 -19.58 -4.21 -2.37
CA ILE A 162 -18.58 -4.55 -3.37
C ILE A 162 -17.44 -5.29 -2.66
N GLY A 163 -17.07 -6.44 -3.20
CA GLY A 163 -15.88 -7.18 -2.82
C GLY A 163 -14.78 -6.97 -3.83
N ALA A 164 -13.53 -6.91 -3.38
CA ALA A 164 -12.38 -6.88 -4.28
C ALA A 164 -11.23 -7.71 -3.73
N ILE A 165 -10.43 -8.23 -4.65
CA ILE A 165 -9.09 -8.78 -4.36
C ILE A 165 -8.08 -7.84 -4.99
N GLU A 166 -7.01 -7.53 -4.26
CA GLU A 166 -6.00 -6.60 -4.76
C GLU A 166 -4.59 -6.98 -4.32
N ILE A 167 -3.65 -6.63 -5.17
CA ILE A 167 -2.23 -6.65 -4.91
C ILE A 167 -1.67 -5.27 -5.23
N GLY A 168 -0.86 -4.73 -4.34
CA GLY A 168 -0.31 -3.40 -4.52
C GLY A 168 1.09 -3.28 -4.00
N ALA A 169 2.02 -2.91 -4.87
CA ALA A 169 3.36 -2.50 -4.53
C ALA A 169 3.40 -1.02 -4.16
N ARG A 170 4.27 -0.66 -3.22
CA ARG A 170 4.61 0.73 -2.87
C ARG A 170 6.09 0.92 -3.11
N TYR A 171 6.39 1.77 -4.08
CA TYR A 171 7.75 2.25 -4.30
C TYR A 171 8.02 3.39 -3.34
N THR A 172 8.90 3.19 -2.37
CA THR A 172 9.25 4.22 -1.40
C THR A 172 10.38 5.12 -1.92
N PHE A 173 10.47 6.33 -1.39
CA PHE A 173 11.62 7.20 -1.63
C PHE A 173 12.69 7.06 -0.55
N SER A 174 12.53 6.08 0.35
CA SER A 174 13.44 5.74 1.42
C SER A 174 14.19 4.44 1.12
N ASP A 175 15.44 4.36 1.58
CA ASP A 175 16.31 3.17 1.56
C ASP A 175 16.61 2.70 2.99
N ASN A 176 15.75 3.02 3.95
CA ASN A 176 15.98 2.74 5.37
C ASN A 176 14.78 2.09 6.10
N LEU A 177 13.92 1.39 5.38
CA LEU A 177 12.85 0.61 6.02
C LEU A 177 13.37 -0.63 6.73
N ASP A 178 14.49 -1.16 6.27
CA ASP A 178 15.16 -2.35 6.80
C ASP A 178 16.37 -2.04 7.69
N GLY A 179 16.70 -0.75 7.90
CA GLY A 179 17.85 -0.34 8.69
C GLY A 179 19.20 -0.51 7.97
N SER A 180 19.21 -0.73 6.66
CA SER A 180 20.44 -0.91 5.86
C SER A 180 21.24 0.39 5.70
N TRP A 181 20.56 1.54 5.65
CA TRP A 181 21.17 2.85 5.37
C TRP A 181 20.62 3.97 6.28
N PRO A 182 21.15 4.14 7.50
CA PRO A 182 20.72 5.21 8.41
C PRO A 182 21.37 6.56 8.07
N GLU A 183 20.84 7.29 7.09
CA GLU A 183 21.40 8.58 6.61
C GLU A 183 21.61 9.63 7.71
N GLU A 184 20.69 9.73 8.68
CA GLU A 184 20.75 10.74 9.75
C GLU A 184 21.85 10.45 10.80
N LEU A 185 22.37 9.22 10.87
CA LEU A 185 23.38 8.82 11.88
C LEU A 185 24.80 8.95 11.40
N LEU A 186 25.03 9.18 10.12
CA LEU A 186 26.37 9.42 9.55
C LEU A 186 27.08 10.63 10.21
N ASP A 187 26.34 11.59 10.72
CA ASP A 187 26.86 12.76 11.42
C ASP A 187 27.28 12.51 12.89
N ARG A 188 26.85 11.40 13.50
CA ARG A 188 27.02 11.14 14.94
C ARG A 188 28.29 10.39 15.32
N ARG A 189 29.22 10.10 14.40
CA ARG A 189 30.47 9.36 14.66
C ARG A 189 30.33 8.00 15.37
N GLU A 190 29.14 7.44 15.40
CA GLU A 190 28.92 6.08 15.89
C GLU A 190 29.27 5.08 14.78
N PRO A 191 29.94 3.95 15.09
CA PRO A 191 30.20 2.93 14.07
C PRO A 191 28.90 2.21 13.72
N THR A 192 28.25 2.70 12.69
CA THR A 192 27.09 2.04 12.08
C THR A 192 27.55 1.07 11.02
N ALA A 193 26.91 -0.09 10.90
CA ALA A 193 27.16 -0.98 9.78
C ALA A 193 26.16 -0.64 8.67
N GLU A 194 26.69 -0.10 7.63
CA GLU A 194 25.98 0.08 6.38
C GLU A 194 26.12 -1.19 5.54
N PHE A 195 25.01 -1.66 4.99
CA PHE A 195 25.01 -2.80 4.08
C PHE A 195 23.96 -2.59 3.00
N GLY A 196 23.98 -3.41 1.95
CA GLY A 196 22.99 -3.33 0.89
C GLY A 196 23.42 -2.51 -0.33
N ASN A 197 22.48 -2.23 -1.20
CA ASN A 197 22.70 -1.51 -2.45
C ASN A 197 22.12 -0.10 -2.37
N ARG A 198 22.94 0.91 -2.24
CA ARG A 198 22.60 2.34 -2.13
C ARG A 198 21.80 2.91 -3.31
N ASN A 199 21.66 2.18 -4.39
CA ASN A 199 21.00 2.65 -5.61
C ASN A 199 19.59 2.09 -5.80
N THR A 200 19.08 1.32 -4.84
CA THR A 200 17.75 0.70 -4.91
C THR A 200 16.95 1.06 -3.68
N ASN A 201 15.87 1.80 -3.86
CA ASN A 201 14.93 2.11 -2.78
C ASN A 201 14.14 0.87 -2.36
N ASP A 202 13.69 0.88 -1.13
CA ASP A 202 12.87 -0.18 -0.55
C ASP A 202 11.45 -0.21 -1.13
N TRP A 203 10.88 -1.41 -1.18
CA TRP A 203 9.52 -1.65 -1.60
C TRP A 203 8.78 -2.47 -0.56
N TYR A 204 7.48 -2.25 -0.45
CA TYR A 204 6.62 -3.18 0.26
C TYR A 204 5.35 -3.47 -0.55
N VAL A 205 4.81 -4.66 -0.37
CA VAL A 205 3.67 -5.16 -1.14
C VAL A 205 2.58 -5.59 -0.19
N PHE A 206 1.36 -5.15 -0.45
CA PHE A 206 0.16 -5.63 0.24
C PHE A 206 -0.67 -6.48 -0.72
N THR A 207 -1.12 -7.63 -0.24
CA THR A 207 -2.01 -8.54 -0.96
C THR A 207 -3.18 -8.87 -0.06
N GLY A 208 -4.41 -8.67 -0.53
CA GLY A 208 -5.56 -8.91 0.33
C GLY A 208 -6.90 -8.72 -0.37
N ILE A 209 -7.91 -8.63 0.47
CA ILE A 209 -9.31 -8.45 0.08
C ILE A 209 -9.86 -7.17 0.71
N SER A 210 -10.77 -6.53 0.00
CA SER A 210 -11.51 -5.40 0.54
C SER A 210 -13.02 -5.62 0.37
N PHE A 211 -13.78 -5.12 1.34
CA PHE A 211 -15.23 -5.02 1.26
C PHE A 211 -15.64 -3.58 1.49
N THR A 212 -16.36 -3.01 0.54
CA THR A 212 -16.86 -1.65 0.63
C THR A 212 -18.39 -1.63 0.55
N PHE A 213 -18.98 -0.72 1.31
CA PHE A 213 -20.41 -0.43 1.29
C PHE A 213 -20.64 0.88 0.54
N THR A 214 -21.57 0.85 -0.42
CA THR A 214 -21.93 2.00 -1.25
C THR A 214 -23.08 2.78 -0.64
N PHE A 215 -22.99 4.11 -0.67
CA PHE A 215 -24.05 5.00 -0.24
C PHE A 215 -24.07 6.28 -1.10
N GLY A 216 -25.25 6.91 -1.18
CA GLY A 216 -25.48 8.09 -1.97
C GLY A 216 -26.89 8.08 -2.55
N ARG A 217 -27.31 9.21 -3.14
CA ARG A 217 -28.61 9.27 -3.81
C ARG A 217 -28.52 8.58 -5.17
N LYS A 218 -29.36 7.58 -5.40
CA LYS A 218 -29.58 7.03 -6.76
C LYS A 218 -30.03 8.16 -7.69
N PRO A 219 -29.49 8.27 -8.91
CA PRO A 219 -29.97 9.26 -9.85
C PRO A 219 -31.48 9.03 -10.13
N CYS A 220 -32.28 10.07 -9.96
CA CYS A 220 -33.64 10.03 -10.43
C CYS A 220 -33.59 10.20 -11.96
N TYR A 221 -33.77 9.13 -12.72
CA TYR A 221 -34.03 9.24 -14.14
C TYR A 221 -35.47 9.77 -14.30
N SER A 222 -35.60 11.01 -14.71
CA SER A 222 -36.88 11.47 -15.31
C SER A 222 -36.87 11.00 -16.75
N PHE A 223 -37.79 10.11 -17.06
CA PHE A 223 -38.14 9.73 -18.43
C PHE A 223 -38.78 10.90 -19.18
#